data_0970341d88c63a4d237633dffb32b13d
#
_entry.id   0970341d88c63a4d237633dffb32b13d
#
_cell.length_a   1.000
_cell.length_b   1.000
_cell.length_c   1.000
_cell.angle_alpha   90.00
_cell.angle_beta   90.00
_cell.angle_gamma   90.00
#
_symmetry.space_group_name_H-M   'P 1'
#
loop_
_entity.id
_entity.type
_entity.pdbx_description
1 polymer ?
#
loop_
_entity_poly.entity_id
_entity_poly.type
_entity_poly.pdbx_seq_one_letter_code
_entity_poly.pdbx_strand_id
1 'polypeptide(L)'
;TQNLAGQQGRRFALVYTSNVMGAALGPLVTGYVLLHSLSLQQSFLVICAVQCAAAVFFTLALKAKPRHGVLAGVGTLLALGGALASTLQDPHALVQSVNQIGARAGTVIENRHGIITIFPEAGEGDAVFGGNVYDGRTNLSPEINSNGLERPLLMAALQPQPRRVLMVGLSIGTWLALVNEFPGVEQVDVVE
;
A
#
# COMPACT_ATOMS: atom_id res chain seq x y z
N THR A 1 -23.80 -38.52 -26.56
CA THR A 1 -22.61 -38.38 -25.69
C THR A 1 -21.65 -37.27 -26.15
N GLN A 2 -21.41 -37.08 -27.44
CA GLN A 2 -20.51 -36.03 -27.98
C GLN A 2 -21.02 -34.60 -27.72
N ASN A 3 -22.32 -34.36 -27.80
CA ASN A 3 -22.91 -33.04 -27.50
C ASN A 3 -22.76 -32.60 -26.03
N LEU A 4 -22.78 -33.55 -25.10
CA LEU A 4 -22.61 -33.26 -23.68
C LEU A 4 -21.16 -32.88 -23.33
N ALA A 5 -20.19 -33.54 -23.93
CA ALA A 5 -18.77 -33.22 -23.76
C ALA A 5 -18.42 -31.83 -24.33
N GLY A 6 -18.97 -31.48 -25.50
CA GLY A 6 -18.80 -30.12 -26.05
C GLY A 6 -19.43 -29.02 -25.22
N GLN A 7 -20.60 -29.26 -24.65
CA GLN A 7 -21.26 -28.30 -23.73
C GLN A 7 -20.48 -28.13 -22.40
N GLN A 8 -19.95 -29.21 -21.86
CA GLN A 8 -19.12 -29.15 -20.65
C GLN A 8 -17.81 -28.38 -20.91
N GLY A 9 -17.14 -28.65 -22.02
CA GLY A 9 -15.93 -27.93 -22.44
C GLY A 9 -16.16 -26.43 -22.59
N ARG A 10 -17.29 -26.03 -23.25
CA ARG A 10 -17.64 -24.61 -23.37
C ARG A 10 -17.92 -23.94 -22.02
N ARG A 11 -18.62 -24.61 -21.11
CA ARG A 11 -18.90 -24.07 -19.77
C ARG A 11 -17.60 -23.89 -18.96
N PHE A 12 -16.71 -24.89 -19.03
CA PHE A 12 -15.41 -24.79 -18.39
C PHE A 12 -14.58 -23.65 -18.96
N ALA A 13 -14.52 -23.52 -20.29
CA ALA A 13 -13.81 -22.42 -20.94
C ALA A 13 -14.33 -21.04 -20.52
N LEU A 14 -15.65 -20.87 -20.42
CA LEU A 14 -16.25 -19.61 -19.98
C LEU A 14 -15.88 -19.27 -18.54
N VAL A 15 -15.94 -20.25 -17.63
CA VAL A 15 -15.55 -20.03 -16.21
C VAL A 15 -14.06 -19.68 -16.11
N TYR A 16 -13.23 -20.42 -16.82
CA TYR A 16 -11.78 -20.17 -16.84
C TYR A 16 -11.45 -18.79 -17.41
N THR A 17 -12.04 -18.43 -18.56
CA THR A 17 -11.84 -17.11 -19.18
C THR A 17 -12.29 -15.99 -18.26
N SER A 18 -13.47 -16.13 -17.61
CA SER A 18 -13.95 -15.13 -16.65
C SER A 18 -13.02 -14.96 -15.48
N ASN A 19 -12.45 -16.06 -14.96
CA ASN A 19 -11.46 -16.01 -13.88
C ASN A 19 -10.17 -15.29 -14.30
N VAL A 20 -9.65 -15.61 -15.49
CA VAL A 20 -8.44 -14.94 -16.03
C VAL A 20 -8.69 -13.46 -16.27
N MET A 21 -9.84 -13.08 -16.82
CA MET A 21 -10.22 -11.69 -16.99
C MET A 21 -10.33 -10.96 -15.64
N GLY A 22 -10.94 -11.58 -14.65
CA GLY A 22 -11.01 -11.03 -13.31
C GLY A 22 -9.63 -10.83 -12.67
N ALA A 23 -8.74 -11.81 -12.82
CA ALA A 23 -7.36 -11.74 -12.34
C ALA A 23 -6.55 -10.64 -13.04
N ALA A 24 -6.79 -10.38 -14.32
CA ALA A 24 -6.12 -9.33 -15.07
C ALA A 24 -6.67 -7.92 -14.74
N LEU A 25 -8.00 -7.79 -14.65
CA LEU A 25 -8.66 -6.51 -14.43
C LEU A 25 -8.65 -6.08 -12.95
N GLY A 26 -8.68 -7.04 -12.02
CA GLY A 26 -8.74 -6.78 -10.58
C GLY A 26 -7.64 -5.84 -10.09
N PRO A 27 -6.35 -6.14 -10.33
CA PRO A 27 -5.25 -5.26 -9.93
C PRO A 27 -5.32 -3.86 -10.56
N LEU A 28 -5.77 -3.76 -11.81
CA LEU A 28 -5.93 -2.46 -12.48
C LEU A 28 -7.02 -1.62 -11.80
N VAL A 29 -8.19 -2.21 -11.54
CA VAL A 29 -9.27 -1.52 -10.84
C VAL A 29 -8.85 -1.16 -9.42
N THR A 30 -8.22 -2.07 -8.70
CA THR A 30 -7.75 -1.80 -7.34
C THR A 30 -6.70 -0.68 -7.32
N GLY A 31 -5.67 -0.77 -8.15
CA GLY A 31 -4.56 0.19 -8.13
C GLY A 31 -4.93 1.57 -8.67
N TYR A 32 -5.67 1.64 -9.78
CA TYR A 32 -5.96 2.92 -10.44
C TYR A 32 -7.27 3.58 -10.01
N VAL A 33 -8.22 2.81 -9.48
CA VAL A 33 -9.53 3.35 -9.09
C VAL A 33 -9.68 3.36 -7.57
N LEU A 34 -9.55 2.22 -6.91
CA LEU A 34 -9.80 2.15 -5.48
C LEU A 34 -8.72 2.89 -4.69
N LEU A 35 -7.46 2.53 -4.84
CA LEU A 35 -6.35 3.15 -4.09
C LEU A 35 -6.04 4.60 -4.50
N HIS A 36 -6.64 5.08 -5.59
CA HIS A 36 -6.59 6.50 -5.93
C HIS A 36 -7.50 7.34 -5.04
N SER A 37 -8.65 6.79 -4.63
CA SER A 37 -9.73 7.55 -3.99
C SER A 37 -10.05 7.08 -2.56
N LEU A 38 -9.61 5.90 -2.19
CA LEU A 38 -9.90 5.23 -0.92
C LEU A 38 -8.61 4.83 -0.22
N SER A 39 -8.66 4.74 1.12
CA SER A 39 -7.58 4.12 1.90
C SER A 39 -7.46 2.62 1.58
N LEU A 40 -6.34 2.00 1.97
CA LEU A 40 -6.15 0.56 1.84
C LEU A 40 -7.29 -0.21 2.52
N GLN A 41 -7.65 0.18 3.74
CA GLN A 41 -8.71 -0.45 4.51
C GLN A 41 -10.08 -0.30 3.85
N GLN A 42 -10.41 0.88 3.34
CA GLN A 42 -11.65 1.12 2.61
C GLN A 42 -11.72 0.31 1.30
N SER A 43 -10.60 0.25 0.56
CA SER A 43 -10.49 -0.56 -0.65
C SER A 43 -10.70 -2.04 -0.36
N PHE A 44 -10.14 -2.54 0.74
CA PHE A 44 -10.36 -3.91 1.19
C PHE A 44 -11.83 -4.17 1.55
N LEU A 45 -12.49 -3.23 2.22
CA LEU A 45 -13.93 -3.32 2.51
C LEU A 45 -14.79 -3.41 1.24
N VAL A 46 -14.48 -2.60 0.23
CA VAL A 46 -15.20 -2.65 -1.05
C VAL A 46 -15.04 -4.02 -1.70
N ILE A 47 -13.83 -4.56 -1.72
CA ILE A 47 -13.56 -5.91 -2.27
C ILE A 47 -14.34 -6.97 -1.49
N CYS A 48 -14.33 -6.93 -0.16
CA CYS A 48 -15.10 -7.83 0.68
C CYS A 48 -16.61 -7.72 0.41
N ALA A 49 -17.13 -6.51 0.28
CA ALA A 49 -18.54 -6.28 -0.03
C ALA A 49 -18.96 -6.88 -1.38
N VAL A 50 -18.12 -6.72 -2.42
CA VAL A 50 -18.35 -7.33 -3.74
C VAL A 50 -18.34 -8.86 -3.65
N GLN A 51 -17.38 -9.45 -2.95
CA GLN A 51 -17.31 -10.90 -2.75
C GLN A 51 -18.54 -11.43 -2.02
N CYS A 52 -18.98 -10.73 -0.99
CA CYS A 52 -20.15 -11.07 -0.23
C CYS A 52 -21.44 -10.97 -1.07
N ALA A 53 -21.59 -9.91 -1.85
CA ALA A 53 -22.69 -9.75 -2.78
C ALA A 53 -22.75 -10.88 -3.83
N ALA A 54 -21.59 -11.24 -4.37
CA ALA A 54 -21.47 -12.37 -5.30
C ALA A 54 -21.88 -13.70 -4.63
N ALA A 55 -21.43 -13.96 -3.40
CA ALA A 55 -21.81 -15.17 -2.66
C ALA A 55 -23.31 -15.26 -2.41
N VAL A 56 -23.93 -14.15 -2.00
CA VAL A 56 -25.40 -14.06 -1.83
C VAL A 56 -26.12 -14.30 -3.16
N PHE A 57 -25.69 -13.62 -4.23
CA PHE A 57 -26.26 -13.78 -5.57
C PHE A 57 -26.23 -15.25 -6.03
N PHE A 58 -25.10 -15.92 -5.95
CA PHE A 58 -24.97 -17.31 -6.35
C PHE A 58 -25.79 -18.26 -5.47
N THR A 59 -25.88 -18.00 -4.17
CA THR A 59 -26.70 -18.80 -3.25
C THR A 59 -28.17 -18.73 -3.64
N LEU A 60 -28.68 -17.55 -3.98
CA LEU A 60 -30.06 -17.34 -4.41
C LEU A 60 -30.31 -17.93 -5.82
N ALA A 61 -29.39 -17.70 -6.76
CA ALA A 61 -29.51 -18.18 -8.13
C ALA A 61 -29.49 -19.72 -8.24
N LEU A 62 -28.69 -20.38 -7.40
CA LEU A 62 -28.56 -21.84 -7.39
C LEU A 62 -29.65 -22.53 -6.53
N LYS A 63 -30.58 -21.79 -5.97
CA LYS A 63 -31.64 -22.31 -5.06
C LYS A 63 -31.04 -23.24 -3.99
N ALA A 64 -29.89 -22.87 -3.43
CA ALA A 64 -29.22 -23.61 -2.39
C ALA A 64 -30.15 -23.84 -1.17
N LYS A 65 -29.93 -24.92 -0.41
CA LYS A 65 -30.73 -25.20 0.78
C LYS A 65 -30.76 -23.97 1.69
N PRO A 66 -31.95 -23.55 2.18
CA PRO A 66 -32.10 -22.28 2.90
C PRO A 66 -31.17 -22.11 4.10
N ARG A 67 -30.78 -23.17 4.77
CA ARG A 67 -29.80 -23.15 5.88
C ARG A 67 -28.43 -22.60 5.47
N HIS A 68 -27.92 -23.00 4.31
CA HIS A 68 -26.59 -22.53 3.84
C HIS A 68 -26.65 -21.08 3.41
N GLY A 69 -27.76 -20.65 2.78
CA GLY A 69 -27.95 -19.25 2.38
C GLY A 69 -28.05 -18.32 3.59
N VAL A 70 -28.77 -18.72 4.63
CA VAL A 70 -28.90 -17.93 5.87
C VAL A 70 -27.56 -17.83 6.60
N LEU A 71 -26.82 -18.93 6.76
CA LEU A 71 -25.50 -18.91 7.41
C LEU A 71 -24.50 -18.05 6.63
N ALA A 72 -24.47 -18.17 5.30
CA ALA A 72 -23.62 -17.34 4.46
C ALA A 72 -24.00 -15.85 4.60
N GLY A 73 -25.29 -15.52 4.54
CA GLY A 73 -25.79 -14.15 4.68
C GLY A 73 -25.47 -13.53 6.04
N VAL A 74 -25.69 -14.25 7.13
CA VAL A 74 -25.36 -13.78 8.49
C VAL A 74 -23.86 -13.61 8.68
N GLY A 75 -23.05 -14.59 8.25
CA GLY A 75 -21.59 -14.49 8.33
C GLY A 75 -21.04 -13.28 7.54
N THR A 76 -21.60 -13.04 6.36
CA THR A 76 -21.30 -11.88 5.52
C THR A 76 -21.63 -10.56 6.21
N LEU A 77 -22.83 -10.43 6.77
CA LEU A 77 -23.25 -9.21 7.46
C LEU A 77 -22.39 -8.93 8.69
N LEU A 78 -22.03 -9.95 9.45
CA LEU A 78 -21.15 -9.82 10.61
C LEU A 78 -19.73 -9.38 10.20
N ALA A 79 -19.18 -9.97 9.14
CA ALA A 79 -17.86 -9.61 8.64
C ALA A 79 -17.83 -8.17 8.12
N LEU A 80 -18.81 -7.78 7.33
CA LEU A 80 -18.93 -6.40 6.82
C LEU A 80 -19.19 -5.39 7.94
N GLY A 81 -20.06 -5.73 8.89
CA GLY A 81 -20.35 -4.88 10.05
C GLY A 81 -19.12 -4.66 10.93
N GLY A 82 -18.37 -5.71 11.22
CA GLY A 82 -17.13 -5.63 11.99
C GLY A 82 -16.05 -4.81 11.28
N ALA A 83 -15.88 -5.04 9.98
CA ALA A 83 -14.91 -4.30 9.17
C ALA A 83 -15.30 -2.81 9.03
N LEU A 84 -16.59 -2.49 8.86
CA LEU A 84 -17.08 -1.11 8.84
C LEU A 84 -16.88 -0.43 10.20
N ALA A 85 -17.20 -1.11 11.29
CA ALA A 85 -16.97 -0.57 12.64
C ALA A 85 -15.49 -0.27 12.90
N SER A 86 -14.58 -1.15 12.48
CA SER A 86 -13.13 -0.93 12.54
C SER A 86 -12.70 0.32 11.76
N THR A 87 -13.24 0.51 10.55
CA THR A 87 -12.90 1.68 9.71
C THR A 87 -13.43 2.99 10.30
N LEU A 88 -14.59 2.95 10.96
CA LEU A 88 -15.15 4.13 11.61
C LEU A 88 -14.36 4.54 12.87
N GLN A 89 -13.73 3.59 13.55
CA GLN A 89 -12.90 3.85 14.72
C GLN A 89 -11.50 4.32 14.34
N ASP A 90 -10.87 3.69 13.38
CA ASP A 90 -9.55 4.05 12.87
C ASP A 90 -9.45 3.70 11.37
N PRO A 91 -9.44 4.69 10.48
CA PRO A 91 -9.34 4.46 9.03
C PRO A 91 -8.01 3.82 8.61
N HIS A 92 -7.00 3.82 9.48
CA HIS A 92 -5.68 3.24 9.25
C HIS A 92 -5.40 2.01 10.13
N ALA A 93 -6.41 1.42 10.77
CA ALA A 93 -6.24 0.30 11.70
C ALA A 93 -5.49 -0.88 11.06
N LEU A 94 -5.74 -1.18 9.79
CA LEU A 94 -5.05 -2.24 9.06
C LEU A 94 -3.55 -1.95 8.95
N VAL A 95 -3.16 -0.73 8.55
CA VAL A 95 -1.76 -0.30 8.45
C VAL A 95 -1.11 -0.31 9.82
N GLN A 96 -1.80 0.20 10.84
CA GLN A 96 -1.31 0.21 12.22
C GLN A 96 -1.07 -1.19 12.78
N SER A 97 -1.89 -2.18 12.39
CA SER A 97 -1.80 -3.56 12.91
C SER A 97 -0.62 -4.35 12.34
N VAL A 98 -0.08 -3.96 11.18
CA VAL A 98 0.99 -4.69 10.49
C VAL A 98 2.35 -3.98 10.51
N ASN A 99 2.47 -2.82 11.18
CA ASN A 99 3.74 -2.11 11.24
C ASN A 99 4.80 -2.85 12.06
N GLN A 100 6.07 -2.71 11.67
CA GLN A 100 7.18 -3.45 12.28
C GLN A 100 7.58 -2.96 13.67
N ILE A 101 7.25 -1.70 14.01
CA ILE A 101 7.66 -1.10 15.29
C ILE A 101 6.76 -1.59 16.44
N GLY A 102 5.53 -2.04 16.14
CA GLY A 102 4.55 -2.41 17.16
C GLY A 102 3.99 -1.22 17.94
N ALA A 103 4.39 0.01 17.60
CA ALA A 103 3.86 1.25 18.14
C ALA A 103 2.85 1.86 17.16
N ARG A 104 2.05 2.82 17.64
CA ARG A 104 1.12 3.55 16.77
C ARG A 104 1.89 4.60 15.97
N ALA A 105 1.77 4.59 14.64
CA ALA A 105 2.31 5.66 13.79
C ALA A 105 1.61 6.98 14.11
N GLY A 106 2.38 8.07 14.20
CA GLY A 106 1.85 9.42 14.37
C GLY A 106 1.18 9.93 13.10
N THR A 107 1.74 9.59 11.95
CA THR A 107 1.21 9.96 10.63
C THR A 107 1.19 8.76 9.71
N VAL A 108 0.09 8.58 8.99
CA VAL A 108 -0.07 7.58 7.92
C VAL A 108 -0.51 8.30 6.66
N ILE A 109 0.26 8.15 5.58
CA ILE A 109 -0.05 8.68 4.25
C ILE A 109 -0.22 7.50 3.32
N GLU A 110 -1.41 7.38 2.75
CA GLU A 110 -1.75 6.31 1.80
C GLU A 110 -2.12 6.90 0.45
N ASN A 111 -1.57 6.33 -0.60
CA ASN A 111 -1.97 6.64 -1.96
C ASN A 111 -1.69 5.44 -2.88
N ARG A 112 -2.01 5.57 -4.18
CA ARG A 112 -1.78 4.52 -5.17
C ARG A 112 -0.31 4.10 -5.36
N HIS A 113 0.65 4.91 -4.90
CA HIS A 113 2.08 4.64 -5.03
C HIS A 113 2.64 3.88 -3.83
N GLY A 114 1.94 3.93 -2.69
CA GLY A 114 2.35 3.21 -1.50
C GLY A 114 1.78 3.79 -0.21
N ILE A 115 2.35 3.32 0.88
CA ILE A 115 1.98 3.72 2.23
C ILE A 115 3.24 4.23 2.92
N ILE A 116 3.18 5.44 3.46
CA ILE A 116 4.23 6.01 4.28
C ILE A 116 3.71 6.09 5.71
N THR A 117 4.47 5.58 6.66
CA THR A 117 4.20 5.71 8.09
C THR A 117 5.34 6.45 8.78
N ILE A 118 4.99 7.39 9.65
CA ILE A 118 5.96 8.21 10.39
C ILE A 118 5.73 7.97 11.87
N PHE A 119 6.79 7.59 12.57
CA PHE A 119 6.79 7.36 14.01
C PHE A 119 7.59 8.47 14.68
N PRO A 120 6.92 9.37 15.42
CA PRO A 120 7.61 10.43 16.16
C PRO A 120 8.57 9.84 17.21
N GLU A 121 9.80 10.31 17.20
CA GLU A 121 10.81 9.89 18.16
C GLU A 121 11.61 11.10 18.67
N ALA A 122 11.59 11.30 19.99
CA ALA A 122 12.25 12.46 20.59
C ALA A 122 13.79 12.32 20.51
N GLY A 123 14.45 13.36 20.01
CA GLY A 123 15.91 13.48 20.00
C GLY A 123 16.61 12.88 18.77
N GLU A 124 16.05 11.84 18.16
CA GLU A 124 16.71 11.17 17.02
C GLU A 124 16.09 11.51 15.64
N GLY A 125 15.02 12.28 15.65
CA GLY A 125 14.20 12.53 14.45
C GLY A 125 13.20 11.42 14.18
N ASP A 126 12.11 11.74 13.51
CA ASP A 126 11.02 10.83 13.26
C ASP A 126 11.48 9.69 12.35
N ALA A 127 11.12 8.46 12.71
CA ALA A 127 11.40 7.29 11.88
C ALA A 127 10.36 7.17 10.76
N VAL A 128 10.81 7.04 9.53
CA VAL A 128 9.98 6.97 8.32
C VAL A 128 10.09 5.58 7.71
N PHE A 129 8.93 5.03 7.35
CA PHE A 129 8.82 3.73 6.69
C PHE A 129 8.01 3.86 5.40
N GLY A 130 8.56 3.38 4.29
CA GLY A 130 7.89 3.24 3.00
C GLY A 130 7.45 1.79 2.81
N GLY A 131 6.14 1.53 2.62
CA GLY A 131 5.65 0.16 2.46
C GLY A 131 6.03 -0.79 3.60
N ASN A 132 6.07 -0.30 4.82
CA ASN A 132 6.50 -1.03 6.03
C ASN A 132 8.00 -1.42 6.06
N VAL A 133 8.83 -0.82 5.19
CA VAL A 133 10.29 -0.96 5.21
C VAL A 133 10.88 0.34 5.74
N TYR A 134 11.84 0.24 6.66
CA TYR A 134 12.54 1.42 7.20
C TYR A 134 13.27 2.15 6.08
N ASP A 135 13.02 3.45 5.95
CA ASP A 135 13.53 4.30 4.89
C ASP A 135 14.51 5.37 5.40
N GLY A 136 14.46 5.68 6.68
CA GLY A 136 15.37 6.63 7.32
C GLY A 136 14.71 7.43 8.44
N ARG A 137 15.41 8.48 8.90
CA ARG A 137 14.96 9.43 9.93
C ARG A 137 15.02 10.86 9.43
N THR A 138 14.16 11.72 9.95
CA THR A 138 14.13 13.15 9.57
C THR A 138 15.31 13.96 10.14
N ASN A 139 16.21 13.33 10.87
CA ASN A 139 17.37 13.96 11.50
C ASN A 139 18.49 14.24 10.49
N LEU A 140 19.05 15.46 10.55
CA LEU A 140 20.19 15.92 9.76
C LEU A 140 21.45 16.13 10.61
N SER A 141 21.48 15.71 11.89
CA SER A 141 22.66 15.85 12.73
C SER A 141 23.76 14.87 12.33
N PRO A 142 24.97 15.34 12.01
CA PRO A 142 26.12 14.48 11.74
C PRO A 142 26.57 13.67 12.97
N GLU A 143 26.30 14.17 14.20
CA GLU A 143 26.66 13.47 15.43
C GLU A 143 25.82 12.22 15.64
N ILE A 144 24.52 12.29 15.37
CA ILE A 144 23.62 11.14 15.48
C ILE A 144 23.78 10.22 14.26
N ASN A 145 23.97 10.82 13.08
CA ASN A 145 24.24 10.17 11.80
C ASN A 145 23.34 8.96 11.45
N SER A 146 22.06 9.07 11.79
CA SER A 146 21.08 7.98 11.56
C SER A 146 20.82 7.68 10.08
N ASN A 147 21.18 8.60 9.17
CA ASN A 147 20.96 8.51 7.73
C ASN A 147 22.23 8.33 6.90
N GLY A 148 23.38 8.06 7.54
CA GLY A 148 24.66 7.89 6.82
C GLY A 148 25.11 9.17 6.12
N LEU A 149 25.01 10.33 6.79
CA LEU A 149 25.30 11.65 6.24
C LEU A 149 26.78 11.82 5.85
N GLU A 150 27.67 10.96 6.38
CA GLU A 150 29.08 10.92 5.96
C GLU A 150 29.24 10.68 4.46
N ARG A 151 28.30 9.99 3.81
CA ARG A 151 28.36 9.67 2.37
C ARG A 151 28.20 10.90 1.49
N PRO A 152 27.14 11.72 1.60
CA PRO A 152 27.07 12.98 0.85
C PRO A 152 28.14 13.99 1.29
N LEU A 153 28.58 14.00 2.56
CA LEU A 153 29.69 14.85 3.00
C LEU A 153 31.00 14.45 2.33
N LEU A 154 31.26 13.17 2.08
CA LEU A 154 32.45 12.70 1.36
C LEU A 154 32.48 13.24 -0.09
N MET A 155 31.35 13.47 -0.71
CA MET A 155 31.25 14.10 -2.03
C MET A 155 31.92 15.48 -2.02
N ALA A 156 31.68 16.30 -1.00
CA ALA A 156 32.29 17.62 -0.87
C ALA A 156 33.81 17.54 -0.65
N ALA A 157 34.30 16.47 -0.03
CA ALA A 157 35.74 16.22 0.13
C ALA A 157 36.40 15.81 -1.20
N LEU A 158 35.72 15.06 -2.04
CA LEU A 158 36.19 14.60 -3.34
C LEU A 158 36.07 15.68 -4.44
N GLN A 159 35.00 16.45 -4.38
CA GLN A 159 34.68 17.55 -5.32
C GLN A 159 34.34 18.82 -4.52
N PRO A 160 35.31 19.67 -4.20
CA PRO A 160 35.12 20.82 -3.30
C PRO A 160 34.15 21.90 -3.81
N GLN A 161 33.89 21.95 -5.10
CA GLN A 161 32.98 22.91 -5.73
C GLN A 161 32.01 22.21 -6.70
N PRO A 162 31.09 21.39 -6.20
CA PRO A 162 30.09 20.74 -7.05
C PRO A 162 29.04 21.77 -7.48
N ARG A 163 28.87 21.98 -8.78
CA ARG A 163 27.85 22.90 -9.30
C ARG A 163 26.57 22.16 -9.70
N ARG A 164 26.73 20.94 -10.24
CA ARG A 164 25.61 20.08 -10.64
C ARG A 164 25.78 18.71 -10.02
N VAL A 165 24.75 18.23 -9.37
CA VAL A 165 24.74 16.94 -8.66
C VAL A 165 23.62 16.08 -9.22
N LEU A 166 23.92 14.82 -9.53
CA LEU A 166 22.92 13.80 -9.81
C LEU A 166 22.75 12.92 -8.59
N MET A 167 21.52 12.81 -8.11
CA MET A 167 21.13 11.92 -7.02
C MET A 167 20.26 10.79 -7.56
N VAL A 168 20.61 9.55 -7.28
CA VAL A 168 19.84 8.37 -7.64
C VAL A 168 19.19 7.81 -6.37
N GLY A 169 17.85 7.83 -6.34
CA GLY A 169 17.05 7.53 -5.15
C GLY A 169 16.91 8.74 -4.23
N LEU A 170 15.69 9.05 -3.84
CA LEU A 170 15.40 10.18 -2.95
C LEU A 170 15.26 9.73 -1.49
N SER A 171 14.70 8.54 -1.25
CA SER A 171 14.35 8.08 0.09
C SER A 171 13.51 9.15 0.81
N ILE A 172 13.84 9.51 2.03
CA ILE A 172 13.16 10.60 2.78
C ILE A 172 13.71 12.00 2.47
N GLY A 173 14.69 12.13 1.57
CA GLY A 173 15.23 13.41 1.12
C GLY A 173 16.29 14.05 2.02
N THR A 174 16.77 13.39 3.07
CA THR A 174 17.78 13.96 3.98
C THR A 174 19.10 14.27 3.28
N TRP A 175 19.54 13.41 2.36
CA TRP A 175 20.75 13.67 1.58
C TRP A 175 20.55 14.84 0.61
N LEU A 176 19.37 14.94 -0.02
CA LEU A 176 19.03 16.06 -0.88
C LEU A 176 19.06 17.38 -0.10
N ALA A 177 18.44 17.40 1.10
CA ALA A 177 18.45 18.57 1.96
C ALA A 177 19.88 19.01 2.30
N LEU A 178 20.75 18.05 2.65
CA LEU A 178 22.16 18.35 2.96
C LEU A 178 22.94 18.84 1.74
N VAL A 179 22.81 18.18 0.59
CA VAL A 179 23.52 18.53 -0.64
C VAL A 179 23.13 19.91 -1.16
N ASN A 180 21.87 20.28 -0.98
CA ASN A 180 21.36 21.59 -1.40
C ASN A 180 21.97 22.76 -0.60
N GLU A 181 22.51 22.48 0.60
CA GLU A 181 23.23 23.46 1.42
C GLU A 181 24.74 23.56 1.08
N PHE A 182 25.26 22.74 0.17
CA PHE A 182 26.68 22.79 -0.17
C PHE A 182 27.00 24.07 -0.96
N PRO A 183 28.10 24.76 -0.59
CA PRO A 183 28.52 25.94 -1.31
C PRO A 183 28.80 25.65 -2.78
N GLY A 184 28.20 26.43 -3.66
CA GLY A 184 28.39 26.34 -5.11
C GLY A 184 27.49 25.33 -5.84
N VAL A 185 26.65 24.57 -5.17
CA VAL A 185 25.62 23.75 -5.81
C VAL A 185 24.55 24.67 -6.42
N GLU A 186 24.37 24.56 -7.72
CA GLU A 186 23.41 25.35 -8.49
C GLU A 186 22.20 24.50 -8.91
N GLN A 187 22.40 23.19 -9.07
CA GLN A 187 21.37 22.27 -9.52
C GLN A 187 21.57 20.88 -8.94
N VAL A 188 20.49 20.30 -8.46
CA VAL A 188 20.43 18.87 -8.09
C VAL A 188 19.35 18.20 -8.92
N ASP A 189 19.74 17.23 -9.73
CA ASP A 189 18.82 16.38 -10.50
C ASP A 189 18.60 15.09 -9.70
N VAL A 190 17.35 14.75 -9.43
CA VAL A 190 16.95 13.54 -8.68
C VAL A 190 16.25 12.58 -9.61
N VAL A 191 16.69 11.31 -9.60
CA VAL A 191 16.05 10.20 -10.31
C VAL A 191 15.58 9.18 -9.28
N GLU A 192 14.26 8.94 -9.25
CA GLU A 192 13.60 7.98 -8.37
C GLU A 192 13.22 6.70 -9.12
#